data_f39506d13cac99ae7d659bfeb07f2be3
#
_entry.id   f39506d13cac99ae7d659bfeb07f2be3
#
_cell.length_a   1.000
_cell.length_b   1.000
_cell.length_c   1.000
_cell.angle_alpha   90.00
_cell.angle_beta   90.00
_cell.angle_gamma   90.00
#
_symmetry.space_group_name_H-M   'P 1'
#
loop_
_entity.id
_entity.type
_entity.pdbx_description
1 polymer ?
#
loop_
_entity_poly.entity_id
_entity_poly.type
_entity_poly.pdbx_seq_one_letter_code
_entity_poly.pdbx_strand_id
1 'polypeptide(L)'
;DGTMTSEISARIAKAGGVFAAMPRNVFAIRAMAKSVKLRVYSASVLAVLLYGSETWNITAADTKRLESFHNRCLRCMFGISRLTHFTNFDLRKLTDQQTIESKIMTNRLRWLGHVMRMPEERMPKRMMFTRLQTARPQGGTRQRWKDCVQHDLRAMGLEDGWSHLVQQRDKWHSATQG
;
A
#
# COMPACT_ATOMS: atom_id res chain seq x y z
N ASP A 1 6.42 18.73 12.25
CA ASP A 1 6.12 18.67 10.81
C ASP A 1 5.26 17.43 10.52
N GLY A 2 3.93 17.61 10.46
CA GLY A 2 2.98 16.55 10.12
C GLY A 2 2.96 16.22 8.62
N THR A 3 4.12 16.07 8.00
CA THR A 3 4.22 15.75 6.58
C THR A 3 4.06 14.25 6.36
N MET A 4 3.44 13.83 5.25
CA MET A 4 3.33 12.42 4.89
C MET A 4 4.70 11.74 4.81
N THR A 5 5.74 12.46 4.38
CA THR A 5 7.12 11.96 4.30
C THR A 5 7.69 11.55 5.66
N SER A 6 7.34 12.28 6.74
CA SER A 6 7.76 11.91 8.12
C SER A 6 7.09 10.61 8.58
N GLU A 7 5.78 10.44 8.29
CA GLU A 7 5.05 9.21 8.58
C GLU A 7 5.66 8.02 7.80
N ILE A 8 5.93 8.19 6.50
CA ILE A 8 6.59 7.15 5.68
C ILE A 8 7.95 6.76 6.28
N SER A 9 8.74 7.73 6.73
CA SER A 9 10.03 7.47 7.38
C SER A 9 9.86 6.65 8.66
N ALA A 10 8.88 7.02 9.50
CA ALA A 10 8.56 6.29 10.73
C ALA A 10 8.08 4.86 10.43
N ARG A 11 7.26 4.64 9.39
CA ARG A 11 6.80 3.31 8.97
C ARG A 11 7.96 2.44 8.50
N ILE A 12 8.83 2.98 7.66
CA ILE A 12 10.03 2.26 7.19
C ILE A 12 10.93 1.87 8.37
N ALA A 13 11.14 2.77 9.34
CA ALA A 13 11.95 2.48 10.53
C ALA A 13 11.31 1.37 11.39
N LYS A 14 10.00 1.47 11.69
CA LYS A 14 9.28 0.45 12.46
C LYS A 14 9.29 -0.91 11.76
N ALA A 15 8.98 -0.95 10.47
CA ALA A 15 9.01 -2.18 9.68
C ALA A 15 10.42 -2.77 9.58
N GLY A 16 11.44 -1.90 9.52
CA GLY A 16 12.86 -2.29 9.58
C GLY A 16 13.23 -2.95 10.90
N GLY A 17 12.75 -2.40 12.01
CA GLY A 17 12.89 -3.01 13.34
C GLY A 17 12.26 -4.39 13.43
N VAL A 18 11.01 -4.53 12.95
CA VAL A 18 10.33 -5.84 12.89
C VAL A 18 11.11 -6.83 12.03
N PHE A 19 11.58 -6.41 10.85
CA PHE A 19 12.35 -7.28 9.96
C PHE A 19 13.69 -7.70 10.58
N ALA A 20 14.37 -6.79 11.27
CA ALA A 20 15.64 -7.07 11.96
C ALA A 20 15.48 -7.99 13.17
N ALA A 21 14.36 -7.88 13.89
CA ALA A 21 14.03 -8.73 15.03
C ALA A 21 13.66 -10.16 14.63
N MET A 22 13.34 -10.41 13.35
CA MET A 22 13.08 -11.78 12.87
C MET A 22 14.37 -12.61 12.92
N PRO A 23 14.32 -13.82 13.48
CA PRO A 23 15.47 -14.70 13.48
C PRO A 23 15.97 -14.89 12.05
N ARG A 24 17.22 -14.55 11.79
CA ARG A 24 17.85 -14.73 10.46
C ARG A 24 17.70 -16.16 9.96
N ASN A 25 17.69 -17.11 10.88
CA ASN A 25 17.49 -18.53 10.59
C ASN A 25 16.10 -18.84 9.98
N VAL A 26 15.05 -18.08 10.29
CA VAL A 26 13.70 -18.33 9.72
C VAL A 26 13.72 -18.22 8.19
N PHE A 27 14.40 -17.22 7.66
CA PHE A 27 14.51 -17.07 6.20
C PHE A 27 15.64 -17.90 5.58
N ALA A 28 16.64 -18.29 6.37
CA ALA A 28 17.76 -19.14 5.94
C ALA A 28 17.37 -20.63 5.85
N ILE A 29 16.24 -21.05 6.46
CA ILE A 29 15.77 -22.45 6.36
C ILE A 29 15.46 -22.76 4.90
N ARG A 30 16.32 -23.53 4.25
CA ARG A 30 16.14 -23.96 2.85
C ARG A 30 14.86 -24.80 2.66
N ALA A 31 14.49 -25.59 3.65
CA ALA A 31 13.29 -26.44 3.65
C ALA A 31 11.97 -25.64 3.78
N MET A 32 12.01 -24.36 4.20
CA MET A 32 10.80 -23.56 4.33
C MET A 32 10.29 -23.13 2.97
N ALA A 33 9.04 -23.50 2.65
CA ALA A 33 8.40 -23.15 1.41
C ALA A 33 8.36 -21.61 1.21
N LYS A 34 8.55 -21.16 -0.03
CA LYS A 34 8.50 -19.75 -0.44
C LYS A 34 7.21 -19.05 0.04
N SER A 35 6.08 -19.72 -0.11
CA SER A 35 4.77 -19.22 0.30
C SER A 35 4.71 -18.94 1.80
N VAL A 36 5.29 -19.77 2.64
CA VAL A 36 5.33 -19.58 4.10
C VAL A 36 6.18 -18.36 4.44
N LYS A 37 7.38 -18.24 3.85
CA LYS A 37 8.24 -17.06 4.04
C LYS A 37 7.50 -15.74 3.70
N LEU A 38 6.81 -15.71 2.58
CA LEU A 38 6.05 -14.55 2.12
C LEU A 38 4.84 -14.26 3.00
N ARG A 39 4.14 -15.28 3.50
CA ARG A 39 3.03 -15.11 4.45
C ARG A 39 3.51 -14.48 5.76
N VAL A 40 4.61 -14.97 6.33
CA VAL A 40 5.22 -14.41 7.54
C VAL A 40 5.62 -12.96 7.30
N TYR A 41 6.30 -12.68 6.20
CA TYR A 41 6.69 -11.32 5.81
C TYR A 41 5.48 -10.39 5.67
N SER A 42 4.43 -10.85 4.99
CA SER A 42 3.22 -10.05 4.77
C SER A 42 2.48 -9.77 6.07
N ALA A 43 2.36 -10.76 6.95
CA ALA A 43 1.63 -10.64 8.21
C ALA A 43 2.37 -9.78 9.25
N SER A 44 3.68 -9.65 9.16
CA SER A 44 4.51 -8.93 10.13
C SER A 44 5.04 -7.62 9.56
N VAL A 45 5.95 -7.66 8.60
CA VAL A 45 6.67 -6.49 8.11
C VAL A 45 5.80 -5.61 7.23
N LEU A 46 5.09 -6.20 6.24
CA LEU A 46 4.21 -5.44 5.35
C LEU A 46 3.02 -4.85 6.10
N ALA A 47 2.46 -5.57 7.08
CA ALA A 47 1.36 -5.07 7.90
C ALA A 47 1.78 -3.80 8.67
N VAL A 48 3.00 -3.74 9.20
CA VAL A 48 3.54 -2.55 9.87
C VAL A 48 3.89 -1.45 8.87
N LEU A 49 4.50 -1.80 7.74
CA LEU A 49 4.91 -0.86 6.70
C LEU A 49 3.70 -0.11 6.11
N LEU A 50 2.62 -0.83 5.81
CA LEU A 50 1.44 -0.31 5.11
C LEU A 50 0.28 0.03 6.04
N TYR A 51 0.51 0.06 7.36
CA TYR A 51 -0.53 0.44 8.31
C TYR A 51 -1.01 1.88 8.08
N GLY A 52 -2.32 2.04 7.86
CA GLY A 52 -2.92 3.33 7.58
C GLY A 52 -2.75 3.81 6.13
N SER A 53 -2.18 2.96 5.24
CA SER A 53 -1.88 3.33 3.85
C SER A 53 -3.11 3.67 3.02
N GLU A 54 -4.29 3.26 3.45
CA GLU A 54 -5.57 3.59 2.84
C GLU A 54 -5.89 5.09 2.86
N THR A 55 -5.30 5.82 3.81
CA THR A 55 -5.50 7.27 3.95
C THR A 55 -4.37 8.11 3.34
N TRP A 56 -3.32 7.46 2.86
CA TRP A 56 -2.13 8.16 2.40
C TRP A 56 -2.33 8.89 1.07
N ASN A 57 -1.82 10.13 1.06
CA ASN A 57 -1.59 10.91 -0.13
C ASN A 57 -0.07 11.03 -0.33
N ILE A 58 0.53 10.04 -0.97
CA ILE A 58 1.97 9.90 -1.09
C ILE A 58 2.50 10.44 -2.42
N THR A 59 3.74 10.93 -2.36
CA THR A 59 4.49 11.34 -3.54
C THR A 59 5.14 10.15 -4.25
N ALA A 60 5.51 10.32 -5.52
CA ALA A 60 6.30 9.32 -6.25
C ALA A 60 7.64 9.02 -5.56
N ALA A 61 8.25 10.02 -4.91
CA ALA A 61 9.48 9.85 -4.14
C ALA A 61 9.26 8.94 -2.92
N ASP A 62 8.18 9.12 -2.19
CA ASP A 62 7.86 8.29 -1.04
C ASP A 62 7.48 6.87 -1.46
N THR A 63 6.73 6.70 -2.54
CA THR A 63 6.45 5.39 -3.14
C THR A 63 7.74 4.65 -3.49
N LYS A 64 8.70 5.34 -4.12
CA LYS A 64 10.02 4.77 -4.46
C LYS A 64 10.82 4.36 -3.21
N ARG A 65 10.73 5.11 -2.12
CA ARG A 65 11.37 4.76 -0.84
C ARG A 65 10.78 3.48 -0.23
N LEU A 66 9.46 3.37 -0.20
CA LEU A 66 8.74 2.19 0.27
C LEU A 66 9.08 0.95 -0.59
N GLU A 67 9.05 1.11 -1.91
CA GLU A 67 9.41 0.05 -2.86
C GLU A 67 10.86 -0.42 -2.68
N SER A 68 11.79 0.52 -2.48
CA SER A 68 13.19 0.20 -2.23
C SER A 68 13.39 -0.60 -0.95
N PHE A 69 12.65 -0.25 0.12
CA PHE A 69 12.65 -1.01 1.37
C PHE A 69 12.09 -2.42 1.17
N HIS A 70 10.95 -2.54 0.50
CA HIS A 70 10.30 -3.82 0.21
C HIS A 70 11.21 -4.76 -0.58
N ASN A 71 11.77 -4.27 -1.69
CA ASN A 71 12.68 -5.04 -2.53
C ASN A 71 13.95 -5.46 -1.78
N ARG A 72 14.47 -4.62 -0.89
CA ARG A 72 15.62 -4.97 -0.03
C ARG A 72 15.27 -6.13 0.92
N CYS A 73 14.11 -6.10 1.55
CA CYS A 73 13.65 -7.17 2.42
C CYS A 73 13.49 -8.49 1.64
N LEU A 74 12.84 -8.45 0.47
CA LEU A 74 12.67 -9.63 -0.37
C LEU A 74 14.01 -10.21 -0.80
N ARG A 75 14.96 -9.38 -1.26
CA ARG A 75 16.32 -9.84 -1.62
C ARG A 75 17.00 -10.52 -0.45
N CYS A 76 16.92 -9.94 0.74
CA CYS A 76 17.49 -10.52 1.96
C CYS A 76 16.89 -11.89 2.27
N MET A 77 15.55 -12.02 2.20
CA MET A 77 14.83 -13.27 2.48
C MET A 77 15.19 -14.41 1.53
N PHE A 78 15.49 -14.08 0.28
CA PHE A 78 15.81 -15.06 -0.76
C PHE A 78 17.32 -15.17 -1.05
N GLY A 79 18.17 -14.51 -0.26
CA GLY A 79 19.63 -14.57 -0.42
C GLY A 79 20.14 -13.98 -1.73
N ILE A 80 19.40 -13.04 -2.34
CA ILE A 80 19.76 -12.42 -3.62
C ILE A 80 20.70 -11.25 -3.36
N SER A 81 21.96 -11.40 -3.76
CA SER A 81 22.97 -10.34 -3.63
C SER A 81 22.64 -9.13 -4.52
N ARG A 82 23.04 -7.94 -4.07
CA ARG A 82 22.99 -6.72 -4.90
C ARG A 82 23.97 -6.73 -6.07
N LEU A 83 24.99 -7.57 -5.99
CA LEU A 83 26.00 -7.70 -7.03
C LEU A 83 25.56 -8.60 -8.20
N THR A 84 24.44 -9.31 -8.05
CA THR A 84 23.84 -10.10 -9.13
C THR A 84 23.00 -9.20 -10.02
N HIS A 85 23.05 -9.42 -11.35
CA HIS A 85 22.19 -8.75 -12.33
C HIS A 85 20.71 -9.19 -12.24
N PHE A 86 20.23 -9.40 -11.00
CA PHE A 86 18.84 -9.80 -10.74
C PHE A 86 17.96 -8.55 -10.61
N THR A 87 17.11 -8.32 -11.59
CA THR A 87 16.28 -7.11 -11.65
C THR A 87 15.14 -7.13 -10.62
N ASN A 88 14.53 -5.98 -10.36
CA ASN A 88 13.32 -5.93 -9.54
C ASN A 88 12.11 -6.61 -10.24
N PHE A 89 12.12 -6.67 -11.56
CA PHE A 89 11.13 -7.44 -12.33
C PHE A 89 11.27 -8.93 -12.03
N ASP A 90 12.49 -9.47 -12.11
CA ASP A 90 12.77 -10.87 -11.79
C ASP A 90 12.43 -11.21 -10.33
N LEU A 91 12.71 -10.26 -9.42
CA LEU A 91 12.36 -10.41 -8.00
C LEU A 91 10.84 -10.56 -7.80
N ARG A 92 10.05 -9.73 -8.47
CA ARG A 92 8.57 -9.82 -8.42
C ARG A 92 8.09 -11.13 -9.05
N LYS A 93 8.61 -11.52 -10.18
CA LYS A 93 8.30 -12.81 -10.84
C LYS A 93 8.65 -14.00 -9.94
N LEU A 94 9.81 -13.96 -9.28
CA LEU A 94 10.22 -15.00 -8.34
C LEU A 94 9.28 -15.08 -7.12
N THR A 95 8.89 -13.92 -6.57
CA THR A 95 8.17 -13.84 -5.30
C THR A 95 6.65 -13.78 -5.46
N ASP A 96 6.16 -13.57 -6.68
CA ASP A 96 4.75 -13.33 -6.98
C ASP A 96 4.17 -12.18 -6.13
N GLN A 97 4.99 -11.15 -5.90
CA GLN A 97 4.58 -9.99 -5.11
C GLN A 97 4.24 -8.80 -6.01
N GLN A 98 3.11 -8.19 -5.72
CA GLN A 98 2.72 -6.91 -6.31
C GLN A 98 3.64 -5.78 -5.83
N THR A 99 3.69 -4.69 -6.58
CA THR A 99 4.38 -3.46 -6.16
C THR A 99 3.73 -2.86 -4.91
N ILE A 100 4.49 -2.08 -4.16
CA ILE A 100 3.94 -1.34 -3.00
C ILE A 100 2.86 -0.35 -3.46
N GLU A 101 3.04 0.26 -4.61
CA GLU A 101 2.05 1.15 -5.22
C GLU A 101 0.71 0.45 -5.44
N SER A 102 0.73 -0.74 -6.06
CA SER A 102 -0.48 -1.55 -6.27
C SER A 102 -1.14 -1.94 -4.95
N LYS A 103 -0.35 -2.30 -3.92
CA LYS A 103 -0.90 -2.63 -2.59
C LYS A 103 -1.57 -1.42 -1.91
N ILE A 104 -0.98 -0.24 -2.02
CA ILE A 104 -1.56 1.01 -1.48
C ILE A 104 -2.84 1.36 -2.23
N MET A 105 -2.85 1.25 -3.55
CA MET A 105 -4.04 1.45 -4.39
C MET A 105 -5.17 0.50 -3.95
N THR A 106 -4.89 -0.80 -3.82
CA THR A 106 -5.86 -1.79 -3.34
C THR A 106 -6.40 -1.43 -1.95
N ASN A 107 -5.54 -1.03 -1.01
CA ASN A 107 -5.97 -0.62 0.33
C ASN A 107 -6.87 0.61 0.29
N ARG A 108 -6.54 1.61 -0.54
CA ARG A 108 -7.32 2.84 -0.72
C ARG A 108 -8.69 2.57 -1.33
N LEU A 109 -8.76 1.74 -2.36
CA LEU A 109 -10.03 1.36 -2.99
C LEU A 109 -10.88 0.48 -2.06
N ARG A 110 -10.26 -0.40 -1.27
CA ARG A 110 -10.97 -1.16 -0.22
C ARG A 110 -11.57 -0.24 0.83
N TRP A 111 -10.81 0.77 1.28
CA TRP A 111 -11.29 1.79 2.21
C TRP A 111 -12.41 2.63 1.61
N LEU A 112 -12.28 3.06 0.35
CA LEU A 112 -13.36 3.71 -0.39
C LEU A 112 -14.64 2.89 -0.33
N GLY A 113 -14.57 1.60 -0.63
CA GLY A 113 -15.70 0.70 -0.57
C GLY A 113 -16.34 0.63 0.81
N HIS A 114 -15.51 0.62 1.86
CA HIS A 114 -16.01 0.65 3.23
C HIS A 114 -16.73 1.97 3.55
N VAL A 115 -16.15 3.12 3.22
CA VAL A 115 -16.74 4.44 3.45
C VAL A 115 -18.05 4.62 2.69
N MET A 116 -18.12 4.16 1.44
CA MET A 116 -19.33 4.30 0.62
C MET A 116 -20.53 3.51 1.15
N ARG A 117 -20.26 2.39 1.83
CA ARG A 117 -21.32 1.56 2.45
C ARG A 117 -21.67 1.99 3.88
N MET A 118 -20.96 2.96 4.46
CA MET A 118 -21.30 3.50 5.79
C MET A 118 -22.61 4.31 5.75
N PRO A 119 -23.35 4.42 6.86
CA PRO A 119 -24.41 5.41 7.03
C PRO A 119 -23.88 6.84 6.80
N GLU A 120 -24.75 7.73 6.33
CA GLU A 120 -24.35 9.10 5.94
C GLU A 120 -23.92 9.97 7.12
N GLU A 121 -24.38 9.65 8.32
CA GLU A 121 -24.05 10.35 9.57
C GLU A 121 -22.61 10.09 10.03
N ARG A 122 -21.98 9.01 9.53
CA ARG A 122 -20.61 8.64 9.93
C ARG A 122 -19.59 9.64 9.40
N MET A 123 -18.72 10.07 10.31
CA MET A 123 -17.72 11.11 10.03
C MET A 123 -16.91 10.88 8.74
N PRO A 124 -16.34 9.68 8.46
CA PRO A 124 -15.59 9.47 7.23
C PRO A 124 -16.40 9.74 5.96
N LYS A 125 -17.67 9.32 5.93
CA LYS A 125 -18.56 9.56 4.78
C LYS A 125 -18.89 11.03 4.63
N ARG A 126 -19.23 11.71 5.72
CA ARG A 126 -19.45 13.15 5.73
C ARG A 126 -18.25 13.92 5.21
N MET A 127 -17.04 13.63 5.70
CA MET A 127 -15.81 14.28 5.26
C MET A 127 -15.53 14.06 3.76
N MET A 128 -15.85 12.89 3.23
CA MET A 128 -15.66 12.59 1.82
C MET A 128 -16.51 13.47 0.90
N PHE A 129 -17.74 13.81 1.31
CA PHE A 129 -18.67 14.62 0.53
C PHE A 129 -18.68 16.10 0.90
N THR A 130 -18.05 16.49 2.02
CA THR A 130 -17.95 17.89 2.42
C THR A 130 -17.06 18.66 1.46
N ARG A 131 -17.58 19.73 0.89
CA ARG A 131 -16.78 20.74 0.19
C ARG A 131 -16.17 21.66 1.22
N LEU A 132 -14.84 21.63 1.36
CA LEU A 132 -14.14 22.66 2.13
C LEU A 132 -14.31 23.98 1.42
N GLN A 133 -14.96 24.95 2.05
CA GLN A 133 -15.19 26.28 1.52
C GLN A 133 -13.91 27.17 1.55
N THR A 134 -12.89 26.72 2.27
CA THR A 134 -11.62 27.44 2.41
C THR A 134 -10.70 27.22 1.21
N ALA A 135 -10.05 28.30 0.76
CA ALA A 135 -8.96 28.21 -0.22
C ALA A 135 -7.86 27.26 0.26
N ARG A 136 -7.19 26.58 -0.68
CA ARG A 136 -6.04 25.72 -0.35
C ARG A 136 -4.95 26.55 0.33
N PRO A 137 -4.34 26.10 1.43
CA PRO A 137 -3.18 26.75 2.00
C PRO A 137 -2.07 26.86 0.94
N GLN A 138 -1.41 27.99 0.88
CA GLN A 138 -0.26 28.20 0.01
C GLN A 138 0.86 27.23 0.40
N GLY A 139 1.41 26.46 -0.56
CA GLY A 139 2.42 25.43 -0.28
C GLY A 139 1.90 24.05 0.13
N GLY A 140 0.59 23.85 0.28
CA GLY A 140 -0.01 22.52 0.54
C GLY A 140 0.12 21.55 -0.63
N THR A 141 0.01 20.24 -0.35
CA THR A 141 0.00 19.19 -1.40
C THR A 141 -1.08 19.49 -2.43
N ARG A 142 -0.70 19.53 -3.72
CA ARG A 142 -1.64 19.81 -4.82
C ARG A 142 -2.70 18.73 -4.98
N GLN A 143 -2.39 17.50 -4.61
CA GLN A 143 -3.24 16.32 -4.74
C GLN A 143 -3.97 16.03 -3.43
N ARG A 144 -5.27 15.80 -3.48
CA ARG A 144 -6.10 15.36 -2.35
C ARG A 144 -6.30 13.85 -2.39
N TRP A 145 -6.67 13.24 -1.28
CA TRP A 145 -7.00 11.82 -1.22
C TRP A 145 -8.04 11.41 -2.29
N LYS A 146 -9.04 12.25 -2.53
CA LYS A 146 -10.06 12.04 -3.57
C LYS A 146 -9.47 11.99 -4.98
N ASP A 147 -8.45 12.80 -5.26
CA ASP A 147 -7.76 12.81 -6.56
C ASP A 147 -6.97 11.50 -6.74
N CYS A 148 -6.35 10.99 -5.65
CA CYS A 148 -5.70 9.68 -5.66
C CYS A 148 -6.71 8.56 -5.94
N VAL A 149 -7.88 8.58 -5.30
CA VAL A 149 -8.94 7.60 -5.55
C VAL A 149 -9.39 7.62 -7.01
N GLN A 150 -9.59 8.80 -7.59
CA GLN A 150 -9.98 8.92 -9.00
C GLN A 150 -8.89 8.36 -9.92
N HIS A 151 -7.62 8.64 -9.63
CA HIS A 151 -6.49 8.06 -10.36
C HIS A 151 -6.49 6.53 -10.26
N ASP A 152 -6.70 5.98 -9.05
CA ASP A 152 -6.71 4.55 -8.81
C ASP A 152 -7.87 3.85 -9.54
N LEU A 153 -9.06 4.45 -9.53
CA LEU A 153 -10.22 3.93 -10.28
C LEU A 153 -9.94 3.87 -11.78
N ARG A 154 -9.27 4.90 -12.33
CA ARG A 154 -8.82 4.90 -13.74
C ARG A 154 -7.85 3.78 -14.02
N ALA A 155 -6.83 3.64 -13.18
CA ALA A 155 -5.81 2.61 -13.33
C ALA A 155 -6.38 1.20 -13.30
N MET A 156 -7.52 1.00 -12.62
CA MET A 156 -8.22 -0.29 -12.53
C MET A 156 -9.34 -0.44 -13.60
N GLY A 157 -9.55 0.56 -14.47
CA GLY A 157 -10.64 0.53 -15.45
C GLY A 157 -12.04 0.60 -14.84
N LEU A 158 -12.16 1.19 -13.64
CA LEU A 158 -13.40 1.28 -12.87
C LEU A 158 -14.01 2.69 -12.91
N GLU A 159 -13.69 3.52 -13.90
CA GLU A 159 -14.17 4.91 -13.95
C GLU A 159 -15.69 4.99 -13.99
N ASP A 160 -16.31 4.14 -14.79
CA ASP A 160 -17.75 4.11 -14.97
C ASP A 160 -18.39 3.01 -14.11
N GLY A 161 -19.52 3.34 -13.48
CA GLY A 161 -20.32 2.37 -12.74
C GLY A 161 -19.79 1.95 -11.37
N TRP A 162 -18.62 2.42 -10.92
CA TRP A 162 -18.05 2.04 -9.63
C TRP A 162 -19.00 2.34 -8.44
N SER A 163 -19.83 3.39 -8.53
CA SER A 163 -20.77 3.79 -7.49
C SER A 163 -21.85 2.72 -7.22
N HIS A 164 -22.26 1.98 -8.24
CA HIS A 164 -23.14 0.81 -8.09
C HIS A 164 -22.38 -0.43 -7.65
N LEU A 165 -21.18 -0.65 -8.23
CA LEU A 165 -20.34 -1.81 -7.92
C LEU A 165 -19.90 -1.81 -6.47
N VAL A 166 -19.57 -0.64 -5.90
CA VAL A 166 -19.11 -0.46 -4.54
C VAL A 166 -20.13 -0.90 -3.47
N GLN A 167 -21.41 -0.89 -3.79
CA GLN A 167 -22.49 -1.38 -2.89
C GLN A 167 -22.46 -2.91 -2.76
N GLN A 168 -21.95 -3.62 -3.75
CA GLN A 168 -21.84 -5.08 -3.77
C GLN A 168 -20.46 -5.48 -3.27
N ARG A 169 -20.34 -5.78 -1.97
CA ARG A 169 -19.06 -6.00 -1.27
C ARG A 169 -18.14 -6.99 -1.98
N ASP A 170 -18.68 -8.13 -2.39
CA ASP A 170 -17.88 -9.22 -2.97
C ASP A 170 -17.40 -8.87 -4.38
N LYS A 171 -18.27 -8.27 -5.19
CA LYS A 171 -17.89 -7.80 -6.53
C LYS A 171 -16.86 -6.67 -6.46
N TRP A 172 -17.05 -5.73 -5.52
CA TRP A 172 -16.08 -4.67 -5.28
C TRP A 172 -14.72 -5.23 -4.85
N HIS A 173 -14.73 -6.20 -3.94
CA HIS A 173 -13.51 -6.86 -3.50
C HIS A 173 -12.77 -7.53 -4.66
N SER A 174 -13.47 -8.31 -5.47
CA SER A 174 -12.89 -8.97 -6.65
C SER A 174 -12.33 -7.96 -7.66
N ALA A 175 -13.08 -6.89 -7.96
CA ALA A 175 -12.67 -5.86 -8.92
C ALA A 175 -11.44 -5.06 -8.48
N THR A 176 -11.18 -4.95 -7.18
CA THR A 176 -10.07 -4.15 -6.63
C THR A 176 -8.84 -4.97 -6.26
N GLN A 177 -8.85 -6.28 -6.47
CA GLN A 177 -7.70 -7.14 -6.14
C GLN A 177 -6.71 -7.33 -7.31
N GLY A 178 -7.08 -6.95 -8.57
CA GLY A 178 -6.24 -6.96 -9.76
C GLY A 178 -5.55 -8.29 -10.02
#